data_c3bc0b512d9e7acd3d1a369631a1fbee
#
_entry.id   c3bc0b512d9e7acd3d1a369631a1fbee
#
_cell.length_a   1.000
_cell.length_b   1.000
_cell.length_c   1.000
_cell.angle_alpha   90.00
_cell.angle_beta   90.00
_cell.angle_gamma   90.00
#
_symmetry.space_group_name_H-M   'P 1'
#
loop_
_entity.id
_entity.type
_entity.pdbx_description
1 polymer ?
#
loop_
_entity_poly.entity_id
_entity_poly.type
_entity_poly.pdbx_seq_one_letter_code
_entity_poly.pdbx_strand_id
1 'polypeptide(L)'
;APAFAERMGICKAPQAEGFTRADMFAMARSALSARLRGKSETLIERLVACGAVERAKANAVGLPLGRELSGAEIYDRCISSVFLMTFYENERALQLSDPSANASGFFISSSGLAVSNYHAFTDSNVATVTLNNGEVYRVTGILSYDKDSDFIVFRVSRTTLDGKSVTSAFPCVEYVRSSEVKNGETVYAIGSPLTLQGSISSGIVSYTARTVEGFSEPMIQNTAPISKGNSGGVLVNARGQAIGSTCAYFIYGQNINLAIPLDRLFELDLSAKGISIAEMHAIVGPDEENVA
;
A
#
# COMPACT_ATOMS: atom_id res chain seq x y z
N ALA A 1 -14.16 34.72 -11.38
CA ALA A 1 -14.38 33.32 -11.00
C ALA A 1 -15.11 32.46 -12.07
N PRO A 2 -16.26 32.85 -12.66
CA PRO A 2 -16.98 32.02 -13.64
C PRO A 2 -16.12 31.67 -14.88
N ALA A 3 -15.50 32.66 -15.50
CA ALA A 3 -14.67 32.48 -16.70
C ALA A 3 -13.43 31.60 -16.47
N PHE A 4 -12.94 31.50 -15.24
CA PHE A 4 -11.87 30.58 -14.89
C PHE A 4 -12.38 29.13 -14.82
N ALA A 5 -13.52 28.91 -14.17
CA ALA A 5 -14.15 27.60 -14.05
C ALA A 5 -14.56 27.02 -15.42
N GLU A 6 -15.02 27.88 -16.34
CA GLU A 6 -15.32 27.49 -17.72
C GLU A 6 -14.08 27.09 -18.51
N ARG A 7 -12.97 27.84 -18.41
CA ARG A 7 -11.68 27.51 -19.02
C ARG A 7 -11.10 26.20 -18.50
N MET A 8 -11.38 25.87 -17.25
CA MET A 8 -10.94 24.62 -16.62
C MET A 8 -11.87 23.44 -16.90
N GLY A 9 -12.97 23.65 -17.65
CA GLY A 9 -13.95 22.60 -17.94
C GLY A 9 -14.77 22.16 -16.72
N ILE A 10 -14.75 22.94 -15.64
CA ILE A 10 -15.43 22.61 -14.38
C ILE A 10 -16.95 22.83 -14.49
N CYS A 11 -17.37 23.87 -15.23
CA CYS A 11 -18.78 24.14 -15.52
C CYS A 11 -18.91 25.08 -16.73
N LYS A 12 -20.10 25.13 -17.35
CA LYS A 12 -20.47 26.25 -18.25
C LYS A 12 -20.74 27.49 -17.42
N ALA A 13 -20.29 28.65 -17.89
CA ALA A 13 -20.63 29.92 -17.21
C ALA A 13 -22.14 30.04 -17.06
N PRO A 14 -22.66 30.32 -15.85
CA PRO A 14 -24.09 30.55 -15.67
C PRO A 14 -24.49 31.78 -16.49
N GLN A 15 -25.55 31.65 -17.29
CA GLN A 15 -26.16 32.83 -17.96
C GLN A 15 -26.77 33.74 -16.89
N ALA A 16 -26.62 35.05 -17.06
CA ALA A 16 -26.74 36.06 -16.02
C ALA A 16 -28.13 36.25 -15.39
N GLU A 17 -29.14 35.53 -15.81
CA GLU A 17 -30.49 35.63 -15.24
C GLU A 17 -30.89 34.31 -14.55
N GLY A 18 -30.79 34.28 -13.22
CA GLY A 18 -31.39 33.23 -12.39
C GLY A 18 -30.52 32.05 -12.04
N PHE A 19 -29.34 32.28 -11.43
CA PHE A 19 -28.54 31.18 -10.82
C PHE A 19 -29.37 30.45 -9.77
N THR A 20 -29.69 29.20 -10.04
CA THR A 20 -30.55 28.35 -9.22
C THR A 20 -29.76 27.47 -8.26
N ARG A 21 -30.45 26.86 -7.28
CA ARG A 21 -29.85 25.79 -6.44
C ARG A 21 -29.38 24.63 -7.29
N ALA A 22 -30.09 24.29 -8.38
CA ALA A 22 -29.68 23.22 -9.30
C ALA A 22 -28.35 23.54 -9.99
N ASP A 23 -28.12 24.78 -10.41
CA ASP A 23 -26.86 25.23 -11.00
C ASP A 23 -25.70 25.14 -10.01
N MET A 24 -25.96 25.53 -8.76
CA MET A 24 -24.98 25.41 -7.68
C MET A 24 -24.58 23.96 -7.45
N PHE A 25 -25.54 23.02 -7.41
CA PHE A 25 -25.25 21.60 -7.27
C PHE A 25 -24.52 21.04 -8.48
N ALA A 26 -24.87 21.42 -9.70
CA ALA A 26 -24.20 21.02 -10.93
C ALA A 26 -22.72 21.49 -10.94
N MET A 27 -22.48 22.74 -10.54
CA MET A 27 -21.13 23.29 -10.42
C MET A 27 -20.30 22.57 -9.35
N ALA A 28 -20.88 22.34 -8.17
CA ALA A 28 -20.22 21.61 -7.08
C ALA A 28 -19.87 20.19 -7.51
N ARG A 29 -20.80 19.47 -8.17
CA ARG A 29 -20.57 18.13 -8.71
C ARG A 29 -19.44 18.11 -9.76
N SER A 30 -19.44 19.08 -10.68
CA SER A 30 -18.39 19.21 -11.70
C SER A 30 -17.03 19.50 -11.08
N ALA A 31 -16.97 20.38 -10.07
CA ALA A 31 -15.73 20.68 -9.35
C ALA A 31 -15.19 19.45 -8.59
N LEU A 32 -16.06 18.69 -7.92
CA LEU A 32 -15.70 17.46 -7.22
C LEU A 32 -15.20 16.37 -8.18
N SER A 33 -15.72 16.33 -9.41
CA SER A 33 -15.37 15.39 -10.46
C SER A 33 -14.13 15.83 -11.28
N ALA A 34 -13.65 17.06 -11.08
CA ALA A 34 -12.49 17.58 -11.81
C ALA A 34 -11.19 16.93 -11.29
N ARG A 35 -10.29 16.60 -12.22
CA ARG A 35 -8.95 16.10 -11.88
C ARG A 35 -8.11 17.19 -11.23
N LEU A 36 -7.34 16.82 -10.21
CA LEU A 36 -6.37 17.71 -9.59
C LEU A 36 -5.22 17.97 -10.56
N ARG A 37 -4.68 19.20 -10.53
CA ARG A 37 -3.61 19.61 -11.45
C ARG A 37 -2.40 18.70 -11.32
N GLY A 38 -2.01 18.08 -12.43
CA GLY A 38 -0.85 17.16 -12.49
C GLY A 38 -1.07 15.79 -11.85
N LYS A 39 -2.34 15.42 -11.55
CA LYS A 39 -2.70 14.13 -10.96
C LYS A 39 -3.79 13.44 -11.76
N SER A 40 -3.84 12.11 -11.66
CA SER A 40 -4.94 11.30 -12.22
C SER A 40 -6.20 11.32 -11.35
N GLU A 41 -6.06 11.62 -10.05
CA GLU A 41 -7.15 11.65 -9.08
C GLU A 41 -8.05 12.90 -9.25
N THR A 42 -9.32 12.76 -8.92
CA THR A 42 -10.30 13.86 -8.85
C THR A 42 -10.31 14.49 -7.44
N LEU A 43 -10.92 15.67 -7.32
CA LEU A 43 -11.07 16.32 -6.01
C LEU A 43 -11.87 15.45 -5.03
N ILE A 44 -12.96 14.79 -5.50
CA ILE A 44 -13.76 13.91 -4.62
C ILE A 44 -12.97 12.68 -4.16
N GLU A 45 -12.18 12.08 -5.03
CA GLU A 45 -11.28 10.97 -4.65
C GLU A 45 -10.32 11.39 -3.54
N ARG A 46 -9.73 12.58 -3.67
CA ARG A 46 -8.84 13.16 -2.66
C ARG A 46 -9.55 13.42 -1.33
N LEU A 47 -10.77 13.96 -1.37
CA LEU A 47 -11.57 14.24 -0.16
C LEU A 47 -11.99 12.95 0.55
N VAL A 48 -12.28 11.88 -0.19
CA VAL A 48 -12.55 10.56 0.39
C VAL A 48 -11.27 9.97 0.97
N ALA A 49 -10.15 10.06 0.27
CA ALA A 49 -8.85 9.53 0.72
C ALA A 49 -8.38 10.16 2.05
N CYS A 50 -8.59 11.47 2.22
CA CYS A 50 -8.23 12.16 3.47
C CYS A 50 -9.32 12.09 4.57
N GLY A 51 -10.40 11.32 4.36
CA GLY A 51 -11.47 11.15 5.32
C GLY A 51 -12.43 12.35 5.46
N ALA A 52 -12.29 13.38 4.63
CA ALA A 52 -13.18 14.56 4.65
C ALA A 52 -14.59 14.26 4.13
N VAL A 53 -14.72 13.21 3.31
CA VAL A 53 -16.00 12.72 2.77
C VAL A 53 -16.03 11.20 2.89
N GLU A 54 -17.10 10.65 3.43
CA GLU A 54 -17.32 9.20 3.47
C GLU A 54 -17.59 8.67 2.05
N ARG A 55 -16.90 7.61 1.65
CA ARG A 55 -17.06 6.97 0.33
C ARG A 55 -18.51 6.57 0.06
N ALA A 56 -19.18 6.00 1.05
CA ALA A 56 -20.59 5.59 0.93
C ALA A 56 -21.52 6.79 0.57
N LYS A 57 -21.28 7.96 1.16
CA LYS A 57 -22.03 9.19 0.86
C LYS A 57 -21.73 9.70 -0.54
N ALA A 58 -20.49 9.70 -0.97
CA ALA A 58 -20.09 10.09 -2.31
C ALA A 58 -20.72 9.16 -3.38
N ASN A 59 -20.72 7.84 -3.15
CA ASN A 59 -21.37 6.87 -4.02
C ASN A 59 -22.90 7.06 -4.07
N ALA A 60 -23.55 7.32 -2.92
CA ALA A 60 -24.99 7.50 -2.84
C ALA A 60 -25.52 8.68 -3.68
N VAL A 61 -24.67 9.72 -3.85
CA VAL A 61 -25.00 10.88 -4.71
C VAL A 61 -24.42 10.75 -6.13
N GLY A 62 -23.88 9.57 -6.49
CA GLY A 62 -23.36 9.26 -7.82
C GLY A 62 -22.16 10.12 -8.22
N LEU A 63 -21.32 10.54 -7.27
CA LEU A 63 -20.04 11.16 -7.59
C LEU A 63 -19.06 10.11 -8.12
N PRO A 64 -18.29 10.41 -9.20
CA PRO A 64 -17.36 9.45 -9.76
C PRO A 64 -16.17 9.27 -8.82
N LEU A 65 -16.19 8.19 -8.05
CA LEU A 65 -15.06 7.73 -7.25
C LEU A 65 -14.23 6.74 -8.07
N GLY A 66 -13.48 7.27 -9.02
CA GLY A 66 -12.57 6.52 -9.84
C GLY A 66 -13.24 5.45 -10.72
N ARG A 67 -12.92 5.45 -12.01
CA ARG A 67 -13.19 4.28 -12.85
C ARG A 67 -12.27 3.14 -12.42
N GLU A 68 -12.69 1.94 -12.66
CA GLU A 68 -11.77 0.80 -12.62
C GLU A 68 -10.67 1.01 -13.66
N LEU A 69 -9.43 0.77 -13.23
CA LEU A 69 -8.25 0.87 -14.05
C LEU A 69 -7.95 -0.48 -14.68
N SER A 70 -7.39 -0.49 -15.87
CA SER A 70 -6.82 -1.69 -16.45
C SER A 70 -5.59 -2.16 -15.68
N GLY A 71 -5.19 -3.43 -15.83
CA GLY A 71 -3.99 -3.95 -15.19
C GLY A 71 -2.72 -3.14 -15.52
N ALA A 72 -2.61 -2.63 -16.76
CA ALA A 72 -1.50 -1.76 -17.15
C ALA A 72 -1.50 -0.42 -16.37
N GLU A 73 -2.67 0.22 -16.25
CA GLU A 73 -2.80 1.48 -15.50
C GLU A 73 -2.60 1.27 -13.98
N ILE A 74 -3.01 0.11 -13.43
CA ILE A 74 -2.71 -0.28 -12.04
C ILE A 74 -1.21 -0.42 -11.85
N TYR A 75 -0.54 -1.12 -12.78
CA TYR A 75 0.91 -1.29 -12.74
C TYR A 75 1.61 0.07 -12.73
N ASP A 76 1.35 0.92 -13.70
CA ASP A 76 1.98 2.24 -13.81
C ASP A 76 1.72 3.13 -12.58
N ARG A 77 0.53 3.01 -11.97
CA ARG A 77 0.15 3.77 -10.79
C ARG A 77 0.86 3.31 -9.52
N CYS A 78 1.03 2.01 -9.35
CA CYS A 78 1.42 1.43 -8.05
C CYS A 78 2.88 0.98 -8.01
N ILE A 79 3.48 0.63 -9.16
CA ILE A 79 4.80 -0.02 -9.19
C ILE A 79 5.91 0.77 -8.52
N SER A 80 5.90 2.10 -8.65
CA SER A 80 6.91 2.95 -8.02
C SER A 80 6.84 2.97 -6.48
N SER A 81 5.70 2.57 -5.92
CA SER A 81 5.49 2.48 -4.46
C SER A 81 5.91 1.14 -3.87
N VAL A 82 6.15 0.13 -4.72
CA VAL A 82 6.53 -1.23 -4.33
C VAL A 82 8.04 -1.40 -4.53
N PHE A 83 8.68 -2.09 -3.61
CA PHE A 83 10.13 -2.24 -3.58
C PHE A 83 10.54 -3.65 -3.16
N LEU A 84 11.78 -4.00 -3.50
CA LEU A 84 12.47 -5.18 -2.97
C LEU A 84 13.07 -4.85 -1.61
N MET A 85 12.84 -5.71 -0.64
CA MET A 85 13.55 -5.72 0.63
C MET A 85 14.66 -6.76 0.60
N THR A 86 15.81 -6.38 1.13
CA THR A 86 16.94 -7.28 1.33
C THR A 86 17.37 -7.21 2.79
N PHE A 87 17.49 -8.36 3.40
CA PHE A 87 17.77 -8.54 4.82
C PHE A 87 19.18 -9.06 5.03
N TYR A 88 19.81 -8.63 6.12
CA TYR A 88 21.17 -8.99 6.48
C TYR A 88 21.22 -9.29 7.98
N GLU A 89 21.98 -10.31 8.35
CA GLU A 89 22.16 -10.66 9.75
C GLU A 89 22.73 -9.50 10.57
N ASN A 90 23.71 -8.77 10.01
CA ASN A 90 24.38 -7.65 10.67
C ASN A 90 25.02 -6.67 9.66
N GLU A 91 25.66 -5.62 10.17
CA GLU A 91 26.34 -4.60 9.37
C GLU A 91 27.47 -5.15 8.50
N ARG A 92 28.16 -6.19 8.98
CA ARG A 92 29.25 -6.83 8.21
C ARG A 92 28.69 -7.59 7.01
N ALA A 93 27.58 -8.30 7.19
CA ALA A 93 26.88 -8.98 6.08
C ALA A 93 26.41 -7.97 5.02
N LEU A 94 25.87 -6.82 5.43
CA LEU A 94 25.53 -5.73 4.50
C LEU A 94 26.77 -5.23 3.72
N GLN A 95 27.89 -4.99 4.39
CA GLN A 95 29.13 -4.53 3.75
C GLN A 95 29.70 -5.55 2.75
N LEU A 96 29.53 -6.84 3.03
CA LEU A 96 29.96 -7.93 2.16
C LEU A 96 28.94 -8.27 1.05
N SER A 97 27.78 -7.63 1.05
CA SER A 97 26.65 -7.94 0.17
C SER A 97 26.20 -9.39 0.28
N ASP A 98 26.16 -9.92 1.52
CA ASP A 98 25.78 -11.30 1.85
C ASP A 98 24.36 -11.30 2.51
N PRO A 99 23.28 -11.30 1.70
CA PRO A 99 21.93 -11.25 2.20
C PRO A 99 21.46 -12.59 2.76
N SER A 100 20.72 -12.55 3.87
CA SER A 100 20.06 -13.71 4.47
C SER A 100 18.70 -14.01 3.82
N ALA A 101 17.94 -12.98 3.42
CA ALA A 101 16.62 -13.14 2.86
C ALA A 101 16.21 -11.96 1.95
N ASN A 102 15.15 -12.18 1.18
CA ASN A 102 14.48 -11.15 0.40
C ASN A 102 12.97 -11.25 0.58
N ALA A 103 12.29 -10.07 0.54
CA ALA A 103 10.85 -9.95 0.55
C ALA A 103 10.42 -8.75 -0.29
N SER A 104 9.13 -8.50 -0.34
CA SER A 104 8.56 -7.28 -0.90
C SER A 104 8.13 -6.32 0.21
N GLY A 105 7.95 -5.05 -0.15
CA GLY A 105 7.31 -4.05 0.70
C GLY A 105 6.71 -2.95 -0.15
N PHE A 106 5.92 -2.09 0.47
CA PHE A 106 5.34 -0.93 -0.21
C PHE A 106 5.20 0.27 0.71
N PHE A 107 5.33 1.46 0.13
CA PHE A 107 5.15 2.71 0.86
C PHE A 107 3.68 3.06 1.02
N ILE A 108 3.30 3.46 2.24
CA ILE A 108 1.98 3.97 2.61
C ILE A 108 1.98 5.48 2.84
N SER A 109 3.16 6.11 2.86
CA SER A 109 3.31 7.55 3.05
C SER A 109 4.51 8.07 2.27
N SER A 110 4.39 9.29 1.76
CA SER A 110 5.50 10.01 1.13
C SER A 110 6.66 10.34 2.09
N SER A 111 6.44 10.22 3.39
CA SER A 111 7.49 10.39 4.40
C SER A 111 8.40 9.19 4.58
N GLY A 112 8.13 8.06 3.88
CA GLY A 112 8.92 6.83 3.97
C GLY A 112 8.38 5.82 4.98
N LEU A 113 7.09 5.90 5.34
CA LEU A 113 6.43 4.82 6.06
C LEU A 113 6.06 3.71 5.10
N ALA A 114 6.32 2.47 5.50
CA ALA A 114 6.16 1.31 4.66
C ALA A 114 5.64 0.10 5.45
N VAL A 115 5.10 -0.87 4.70
CA VAL A 115 4.51 -2.12 5.21
C VAL A 115 5.22 -3.30 4.56
N SER A 116 5.37 -4.39 5.32
CA SER A 116 5.78 -5.72 4.87
C SER A 116 5.21 -6.79 5.81
N ASN A 117 5.70 -8.03 5.68
CA ASN A 117 5.42 -9.10 6.62
C ASN A 117 6.43 -9.14 7.77
N TYR A 118 5.97 -9.49 8.97
CA TYR A 118 6.82 -9.61 10.16
C TYR A 118 7.87 -10.72 10.00
N HIS A 119 7.47 -11.90 9.48
CA HIS A 119 8.36 -13.04 9.32
C HIS A 119 9.61 -12.74 8.48
N ALA A 120 9.56 -11.74 7.59
CA ALA A 120 10.71 -11.35 6.79
C ALA A 120 11.84 -10.72 7.61
N PHE A 121 11.54 -10.23 8.82
CA PHE A 121 12.49 -9.55 9.70
C PHE A 121 13.12 -10.48 10.76
N THR A 122 12.63 -11.71 10.95
CA THR A 122 12.95 -12.56 12.11
C THR A 122 14.44 -12.88 12.27
N ASP A 123 15.15 -13.11 11.16
CA ASP A 123 16.55 -13.53 11.18
C ASP A 123 17.54 -12.43 10.74
N SER A 124 17.16 -11.16 10.95
CA SER A 124 17.96 -10.03 10.47
C SER A 124 18.00 -8.87 11.45
N ASN A 125 19.13 -8.19 11.53
CA ASN A 125 19.26 -6.94 12.30
C ASN A 125 19.40 -5.71 11.40
N VAL A 126 19.57 -5.91 10.09
CA VAL A 126 19.71 -4.86 9.09
C VAL A 126 18.83 -5.17 7.89
N ALA A 127 18.08 -4.19 7.43
CA ALA A 127 17.28 -4.31 6.23
C ALA A 127 17.46 -3.10 5.31
N THR A 128 17.45 -3.35 4.00
CA THR A 128 17.48 -2.33 2.96
C THR A 128 16.27 -2.44 2.05
N VAL A 129 15.94 -1.34 1.41
CA VAL A 129 14.86 -1.18 0.44
C VAL A 129 15.48 -0.75 -0.87
N THR A 130 15.26 -1.52 -1.93
CA THR A 130 15.71 -1.19 -3.29
C THR A 130 14.52 -0.80 -4.13
N LEU A 131 14.49 0.44 -4.63
CA LEU A 131 13.44 0.96 -5.50
C LEU A 131 13.63 0.50 -6.94
N ASN A 132 12.59 0.63 -7.76
CA ASN A 132 12.64 0.26 -9.19
C ASN A 132 13.64 1.08 -10.01
N ASN A 133 14.05 2.25 -9.54
CA ASN A 133 15.11 3.05 -10.15
C ASN A 133 16.54 2.63 -9.74
N GLY A 134 16.66 1.60 -8.90
CA GLY A 134 17.93 1.07 -8.40
C GLY A 134 18.47 1.78 -7.15
N GLU A 135 17.81 2.83 -6.66
CA GLU A 135 18.22 3.49 -5.42
C GLU A 135 17.98 2.58 -4.22
N VAL A 136 18.96 2.50 -3.33
CA VAL A 136 18.91 1.67 -2.12
C VAL A 136 18.85 2.56 -0.89
N TYR A 137 17.93 2.24 0.01
CA TYR A 137 17.70 2.97 1.25
C TYR A 137 17.72 1.99 2.43
N ARG A 138 17.95 2.51 3.63
CA ARG A 138 17.98 1.73 4.87
C ARG A 138 16.66 1.79 5.60
N VAL A 139 16.24 0.69 6.21
CA VAL A 139 15.19 0.67 7.24
C VAL A 139 15.77 1.28 8.53
N THR A 140 15.08 2.29 9.09
CA THR A 140 15.61 3.08 10.22
C THR A 140 14.81 2.94 11.50
N GLY A 141 13.60 2.40 11.45
CA GLY A 141 12.79 2.24 12.65
C GLY A 141 11.55 1.40 12.40
N ILE A 142 11.24 0.52 13.32
CA ILE A 142 10.02 -0.27 13.38
C ILE A 142 9.00 0.48 14.23
N LEU A 143 7.85 0.84 13.64
CA LEU A 143 6.80 1.60 14.33
C LEU A 143 5.79 0.69 15.01
N SER A 144 5.44 -0.40 14.34
CA SER A 144 4.50 -1.38 14.85
C SER A 144 4.81 -2.74 14.23
N TYR A 145 4.66 -3.78 14.99
CA TYR A 145 4.79 -5.16 14.53
C TYR A 145 3.83 -6.06 15.28
N ASP A 146 3.45 -7.15 14.65
CA ASP A 146 2.62 -8.18 15.24
C ASP A 146 2.97 -9.52 14.59
N LYS A 147 3.52 -10.42 15.40
CA LYS A 147 3.94 -11.76 14.98
C LYS A 147 2.75 -12.62 14.57
N ASP A 148 1.66 -12.56 15.32
CA ASP A 148 0.50 -13.44 15.15
C ASP A 148 -0.34 -13.06 13.93
N SER A 149 -0.32 -11.79 13.51
CA SER A 149 -0.93 -11.33 12.26
C SER A 149 0.07 -11.19 11.11
N ASP A 150 1.35 -11.48 11.34
CA ASP A 150 2.44 -11.37 10.37
C ASP A 150 2.56 -9.98 9.72
N PHE A 151 2.36 -8.91 10.51
CA PHE A 151 2.28 -7.55 10.03
C PHE A 151 3.36 -6.65 10.64
N ILE A 152 4.00 -5.82 9.83
CA ILE A 152 5.01 -4.86 10.29
C ILE A 152 4.91 -3.54 9.55
N VAL A 153 5.04 -2.43 10.30
CA VAL A 153 5.12 -1.06 9.79
C VAL A 153 6.46 -0.47 10.18
N PHE A 154 7.16 0.08 9.23
CA PHE A 154 8.52 0.58 9.45
C PHE A 154 8.79 1.89 8.68
N ARG A 155 9.88 2.52 9.03
CA ARG A 155 10.37 3.76 8.42
C ARG A 155 11.63 3.49 7.60
N VAL A 156 11.68 4.09 6.43
CA VAL A 156 12.81 4.06 5.51
C VAL A 156 13.55 5.40 5.57
N SER A 157 14.88 5.37 5.57
CA SER A 157 15.73 6.56 5.46
C SER A 157 15.40 7.35 4.21
N ARG A 158 15.48 8.66 4.27
CA ARG A 158 15.35 9.53 3.09
C ARG A 158 16.66 9.72 2.33
N THR A 159 17.77 9.29 2.93
CA THR A 159 19.10 9.31 2.33
C THR A 159 19.41 7.91 1.79
N THR A 160 19.91 7.83 0.57
CA THR A 160 20.37 6.57 -0.04
C THR A 160 21.48 5.93 0.80
N LEU A 161 21.63 4.60 0.70
CA LEU A 161 22.61 3.84 1.47
C LEU A 161 24.05 4.34 1.24
N ASP A 162 24.37 4.80 0.04
CA ASP A 162 25.67 5.38 -0.32
C ASP A 162 25.82 6.86 0.07
N GLY A 163 24.77 7.48 0.63
CA GLY A 163 24.77 8.87 1.09
C GLY A 163 24.75 9.94 -0.01
N LYS A 164 24.64 9.55 -1.29
CA LYS A 164 24.76 10.50 -2.41
C LYS A 164 23.48 11.27 -2.73
N SER A 165 22.33 10.69 -2.42
CA SER A 165 21.02 11.28 -2.75
C SER A 165 20.13 11.36 -1.53
N VAL A 166 19.28 12.41 -1.50
CA VAL A 166 18.23 12.58 -0.48
C VAL A 166 16.91 12.80 -1.19
N THR A 167 15.94 11.90 -0.98
CA THR A 167 14.61 12.07 -1.54
C THR A 167 13.77 13.06 -0.74
N SER A 168 13.01 13.92 -1.42
CA SER A 168 12.04 14.81 -0.79
C SER A 168 10.73 14.10 -0.45
N ALA A 169 10.36 13.06 -1.22
CA ALA A 169 9.15 12.28 -1.02
C ALA A 169 9.29 10.91 -1.70
N PHE A 170 8.76 9.87 -1.06
CA PHE A 170 8.59 8.56 -1.66
C PHE A 170 7.23 8.47 -2.38
N PRO A 171 7.13 7.76 -3.53
CA PRO A 171 5.84 7.35 -4.06
C PRO A 171 5.16 6.42 -3.06
N CYS A 172 3.85 6.55 -2.89
CA CYS A 172 3.09 5.72 -1.95
C CYS A 172 1.72 5.36 -2.52
N VAL A 173 1.19 4.21 -2.10
CA VAL A 173 -0.16 3.79 -2.42
C VAL A 173 -1.16 4.39 -1.43
N GLU A 174 -2.34 4.70 -1.91
CA GLU A 174 -3.51 4.96 -1.09
C GLU A 174 -4.04 3.63 -0.54
N TYR A 175 -4.47 3.57 0.72
CA TYR A 175 -5.02 2.36 1.32
C TYR A 175 -6.42 2.58 1.87
N VAL A 176 -7.23 1.51 1.90
CA VAL A 176 -8.63 1.51 2.32
C VAL A 176 -8.88 0.41 3.36
N ARG A 177 -9.98 0.56 4.11
CA ARG A 177 -10.39 -0.45 5.10
C ARG A 177 -10.90 -1.73 4.42
N SER A 178 -10.74 -2.87 5.09
CA SER A 178 -11.27 -4.16 4.63
C SER A 178 -12.80 -4.14 4.47
N SER A 179 -13.51 -3.32 5.25
CA SER A 179 -14.96 -3.12 5.11
C SER A 179 -15.41 -2.51 3.78
N GLU A 180 -14.48 -1.89 3.03
CA GLU A 180 -14.74 -1.35 1.69
C GLU A 180 -14.52 -2.40 0.58
N VAL A 181 -13.94 -3.56 0.92
CA VAL A 181 -13.63 -4.66 -0.01
C VAL A 181 -14.82 -5.59 -0.14
N LYS A 182 -15.07 -6.09 -1.35
CA LYS A 182 -16.20 -7.01 -1.63
C LYS A 182 -15.73 -8.28 -2.30
N ASN A 183 -16.41 -9.40 -1.98
CA ASN A 183 -16.20 -10.65 -2.70
C ASN A 183 -16.50 -10.45 -4.20
N GLY A 184 -15.65 -11.00 -5.06
CA GLY A 184 -15.73 -10.87 -6.51
C GLY A 184 -15.09 -9.61 -7.09
N GLU A 185 -14.62 -8.65 -6.28
CA GLU A 185 -13.86 -7.50 -6.80
C GLU A 185 -12.56 -7.94 -7.46
N THR A 186 -12.24 -7.32 -8.59
CA THR A 186 -10.93 -7.50 -9.26
C THR A 186 -9.81 -6.94 -8.39
N VAL A 187 -8.76 -7.72 -8.23
CA VAL A 187 -7.57 -7.34 -7.46
C VAL A 187 -6.30 -7.65 -8.23
N TYR A 188 -5.24 -6.93 -7.87
CA TYR A 188 -3.91 -7.11 -8.42
C TYR A 188 -2.91 -7.23 -7.28
N ALA A 189 -2.07 -8.27 -7.32
CA ALA A 189 -0.94 -8.42 -6.41
C ALA A 189 0.33 -7.90 -7.10
N ILE A 190 1.06 -7.02 -6.44
CA ILE A 190 2.30 -6.41 -6.94
C ILE A 190 3.39 -6.63 -5.92
N GLY A 191 4.51 -7.20 -6.37
CA GLY A 191 5.64 -7.52 -5.51
C GLY A 191 6.91 -7.77 -6.31
N SER A 192 7.91 -8.35 -5.64
CA SER A 192 9.23 -8.63 -6.21
C SER A 192 9.59 -10.12 -6.04
N PRO A 193 8.83 -11.04 -6.66
CA PRO A 193 9.07 -12.48 -6.51
C PRO A 193 10.44 -12.86 -7.04
N LEU A 194 11.16 -13.71 -6.33
CA LEU A 194 12.46 -14.24 -6.77
C LEU A 194 13.46 -13.15 -7.22
N THR A 195 13.42 -11.97 -6.57
CA THR A 195 14.18 -10.77 -6.96
C THR A 195 13.80 -10.15 -8.32
N LEU A 196 12.74 -10.63 -8.97
CA LEU A 196 12.17 -10.03 -10.17
C LEU A 196 11.31 -8.82 -9.76
N GLN A 197 11.93 -7.67 -9.59
CA GLN A 197 11.23 -6.45 -9.16
C GLN A 197 10.06 -6.13 -10.09
N GLY A 198 8.94 -5.75 -9.48
CA GLY A 198 7.82 -5.19 -10.19
C GLY A 198 6.94 -6.20 -10.94
N SER A 199 6.80 -7.41 -10.43
CA SER A 199 5.84 -8.36 -10.99
C SER A 199 4.42 -8.02 -10.56
N ILE A 200 3.46 -8.14 -11.49
CA ILE A 200 2.02 -7.99 -11.25
C ILE A 200 1.27 -9.26 -11.64
N SER A 201 0.31 -9.66 -10.82
CA SER A 201 -0.67 -10.70 -11.13
C SER A 201 -2.08 -10.20 -10.84
N SER A 202 -3.11 -10.80 -11.46
CA SER A 202 -4.51 -10.40 -11.28
C SER A 202 -5.39 -11.56 -10.85
N GLY A 203 -6.45 -11.25 -10.13
CA GLY A 203 -7.44 -12.19 -9.67
C GLY A 203 -8.68 -11.47 -9.12
N ILE A 204 -9.42 -12.16 -8.28
CA ILE A 204 -10.58 -11.61 -7.57
C ILE A 204 -10.48 -11.88 -6.08
N VAL A 205 -11.15 -11.07 -5.27
CA VAL A 205 -11.40 -11.38 -3.86
C VAL A 205 -12.33 -12.57 -3.77
N SER A 206 -11.87 -13.69 -3.23
CA SER A 206 -12.69 -14.88 -3.01
C SER A 206 -13.48 -14.79 -1.70
N TYR A 207 -12.85 -14.19 -0.66
CA TYR A 207 -13.48 -13.98 0.64
C TYR A 207 -12.77 -12.86 1.42
N THR A 208 -13.53 -11.95 2.03
CA THR A 208 -12.97 -10.74 2.65
C THR A 208 -12.44 -10.94 4.06
N ALA A 209 -12.85 -11.99 4.78
CA ALA A 209 -12.51 -12.20 6.20
C ALA A 209 -12.36 -13.71 6.53
N ARG A 210 -11.39 -14.37 5.89
CA ARG A 210 -11.13 -15.81 6.10
C ARG A 210 -10.33 -16.00 7.40
N THR A 211 -10.91 -16.73 8.35
CA THR A 211 -10.14 -17.24 9.49
C THR A 211 -9.21 -18.34 9.02
N VAL A 212 -7.94 -18.24 9.33
CA VAL A 212 -6.89 -19.17 8.93
C VAL A 212 -6.10 -19.54 10.17
N GLU A 213 -5.86 -20.83 10.38
CA GLU A 213 -5.02 -21.34 11.48
C GLU A 213 -3.60 -20.74 11.38
N GLY A 214 -3.04 -20.31 12.50
CA GLY A 214 -1.75 -19.64 12.57
C GLY A 214 -1.77 -18.12 12.37
N PHE A 215 -2.96 -17.50 12.15
CA PHE A 215 -3.11 -16.06 12.08
C PHE A 215 -4.17 -15.57 13.08
N SER A 216 -3.84 -14.51 13.81
CA SER A 216 -4.74 -13.92 14.83
C SER A 216 -5.90 -13.13 14.22
N GLU A 217 -5.71 -12.63 13.00
CA GLU A 217 -6.67 -11.76 12.30
C GLU A 217 -7.23 -12.44 11.05
N PRO A 218 -8.50 -12.18 10.69
CA PRO A 218 -9.06 -12.67 9.44
C PRO A 218 -8.33 -12.11 8.22
N MET A 219 -8.06 -12.98 7.23
CA MET A 219 -7.30 -12.70 6.03
C MET A 219 -8.21 -12.45 4.82
N ILE A 220 -7.75 -11.63 3.87
CA ILE A 220 -8.38 -11.51 2.55
C ILE A 220 -7.91 -12.69 1.69
N GLN A 221 -8.84 -13.60 1.36
CA GLN A 221 -8.56 -14.66 0.39
C GLN A 221 -8.78 -14.14 -1.03
N ASN A 222 -7.83 -14.41 -1.93
CA ASN A 222 -7.90 -13.96 -3.32
C ASN A 222 -7.32 -14.99 -4.28
N THR A 223 -7.55 -14.80 -5.59
CA THR A 223 -7.06 -15.70 -6.64
C THR A 223 -5.88 -15.12 -7.43
N ALA A 224 -5.38 -13.92 -7.11
CA ALA A 224 -4.21 -13.36 -7.78
C ALA A 224 -2.97 -14.20 -7.43
N PRO A 225 -2.32 -14.86 -8.41
CA PRO A 225 -1.19 -15.74 -8.13
C PRO A 225 -0.06 -15.00 -7.45
N ILE A 226 0.46 -15.58 -6.36
CA ILE A 226 1.67 -15.11 -5.68
C ILE A 226 2.71 -16.23 -5.62
N SER A 227 3.96 -15.86 -5.50
CA SER A 227 5.10 -16.79 -5.39
C SER A 227 6.02 -16.34 -4.26
N LYS A 228 6.97 -17.19 -3.89
CA LYS A 228 8.00 -16.86 -2.90
C LYS A 228 8.69 -15.53 -3.26
N GLY A 229 8.80 -14.62 -2.29
CA GLY A 229 9.30 -13.25 -2.48
C GLY A 229 8.22 -12.20 -2.73
N ASN A 230 6.96 -12.59 -3.02
CA ASN A 230 5.82 -11.67 -3.02
C ASN A 230 5.35 -11.29 -1.60
N SER A 231 5.77 -12.05 -0.58
CA SER A 231 5.46 -11.75 0.83
C SER A 231 5.82 -10.29 1.16
N GLY A 232 4.90 -9.57 1.77
CA GLY A 232 5.01 -8.14 2.05
C GLY A 232 4.66 -7.23 0.88
N GLY A 233 4.41 -7.76 -0.32
CA GLY A 233 3.91 -7.00 -1.47
C GLY A 233 2.50 -6.45 -1.24
N VAL A 234 2.02 -5.62 -2.16
CA VAL A 234 0.70 -5.00 -2.04
C VAL A 234 -0.36 -5.75 -2.83
N LEU A 235 -1.51 -5.98 -2.22
CA LEU A 235 -2.75 -6.33 -2.91
C LEU A 235 -3.58 -5.06 -3.08
N VAL A 236 -3.88 -4.68 -4.34
CA VAL A 236 -4.66 -3.48 -4.66
C VAL A 236 -5.97 -3.84 -5.34
N ASN A 237 -7.01 -3.02 -5.14
CA ASN A 237 -8.27 -3.13 -5.88
C ASN A 237 -8.14 -2.53 -7.30
N ALA A 238 -9.20 -2.65 -8.11
CA ALA A 238 -9.21 -2.12 -9.47
C ALA A 238 -9.14 -0.57 -9.56
N ARG A 239 -9.10 0.13 -8.44
CA ARG A 239 -8.85 1.58 -8.38
C ARG A 239 -7.40 1.94 -8.01
N GLY A 240 -6.54 0.92 -7.79
CA GLY A 240 -5.16 1.11 -7.39
C GLY A 240 -5.00 1.49 -5.92
N GLN A 241 -5.96 1.13 -5.08
CA GLN A 241 -5.91 1.34 -3.64
C GLN A 241 -5.52 0.04 -2.95
N ALA A 242 -4.56 0.10 -2.05
CA ALA A 242 -4.11 -1.04 -1.28
C ALA A 242 -5.22 -1.51 -0.33
N ILE A 243 -5.52 -2.79 -0.37
CA ILE A 243 -6.50 -3.46 0.47
C ILE A 243 -5.85 -4.47 1.41
N GLY A 244 -4.62 -4.90 1.12
CA GLY A 244 -3.89 -5.87 1.95
C GLY A 244 -2.40 -5.95 1.60
N SER A 245 -1.65 -6.59 2.49
CA SER A 245 -0.28 -7.05 2.26
C SER A 245 -0.28 -8.53 1.91
N THR A 246 0.30 -8.92 0.77
CA THR A 246 0.39 -10.34 0.37
C THR A 246 1.26 -11.11 1.35
N CYS A 247 0.82 -12.31 1.77
CA CYS A 247 1.48 -13.03 2.85
C CYS A 247 1.77 -14.49 2.49
N ALA A 248 0.73 -15.29 2.24
CA ALA A 248 0.84 -16.72 2.12
C ALA A 248 -0.02 -17.28 0.99
N TYR A 249 0.29 -18.51 0.59
CA TYR A 249 -0.54 -19.29 -0.32
C TYR A 249 -0.60 -20.75 0.16
N PHE A 250 -1.68 -21.43 -0.19
CA PHE A 250 -1.83 -22.85 0.12
C PHE A 250 -1.13 -23.70 -0.94
N ILE A 251 -0.11 -24.45 -0.55
CA ILE A 251 0.71 -25.28 -1.46
C ILE A 251 -0.15 -26.36 -2.15
N TYR A 252 -1.17 -26.87 -1.46
CA TYR A 252 -2.07 -27.91 -1.99
C TYR A 252 -3.37 -27.36 -2.59
N GLY A 253 -3.54 -26.03 -2.60
CA GLY A 253 -4.73 -25.36 -3.16
C GLY A 253 -4.37 -24.55 -4.40
N GLN A 254 -5.11 -24.73 -5.50
CA GLN A 254 -4.93 -23.87 -6.67
C GLN A 254 -5.61 -22.52 -6.44
N ASN A 255 -4.85 -21.41 -6.64
CA ASN A 255 -5.36 -20.04 -6.56
C ASN A 255 -5.99 -19.68 -5.20
N ILE A 256 -5.46 -20.22 -4.10
CA ILE A 256 -5.83 -19.83 -2.76
C ILE A 256 -4.66 -19.04 -2.18
N ASN A 257 -4.74 -17.72 -2.30
CA ASN A 257 -3.74 -16.79 -1.83
C ASN A 257 -4.34 -15.89 -0.76
N LEU A 258 -3.52 -15.48 0.20
CA LEU A 258 -3.93 -14.71 1.36
C LEU A 258 -3.22 -13.35 1.40
N ALA A 259 -3.95 -12.35 1.87
CA ALA A 259 -3.39 -11.04 2.18
C ALA A 259 -3.91 -10.55 3.55
N ILE A 260 -3.04 -9.91 4.30
CA ILE A 260 -3.33 -9.31 5.58
C ILE A 260 -4.04 -7.99 5.33
N PRO A 261 -5.25 -7.74 5.88
CA PRO A 261 -5.94 -6.46 5.79
C PRO A 261 -5.11 -5.31 6.36
N LEU A 262 -5.31 -4.10 5.83
CA LEU A 262 -4.57 -2.90 6.27
C LEU A 262 -5.32 -2.10 7.35
N ASP A 263 -6.38 -2.65 7.95
CA ASP A 263 -7.25 -1.94 8.92
C ASP A 263 -6.46 -1.41 10.10
N ARG A 264 -5.46 -2.13 10.56
CA ARG A 264 -4.57 -1.75 11.67
C ARG A 264 -3.85 -0.42 11.43
N LEU A 265 -3.55 -0.06 10.18
CA LEU A 265 -2.92 1.23 9.86
C LEU A 265 -3.75 2.46 10.27
N PHE A 266 -5.08 2.30 10.39
CA PHE A 266 -5.98 3.40 10.79
C PHE A 266 -5.98 3.63 12.31
N GLU A 267 -5.36 2.74 13.09
CA GLU A 267 -5.33 2.75 14.55
C GLU A 267 -3.94 3.10 15.10
N LEU A 268 -2.91 3.06 14.24
CA LEU A 268 -1.53 3.31 14.64
C LEU A 268 -1.18 4.80 14.70
N ASP A 269 -0.37 5.17 15.69
CA ASP A 269 0.35 6.45 15.67
C ASP A 269 1.54 6.40 14.70
N LEU A 270 1.27 6.75 13.46
CA LEU A 270 2.28 6.79 12.39
C LEU A 270 3.32 7.92 12.56
N SER A 271 3.18 8.79 13.56
CA SER A 271 4.17 9.83 13.89
C SER A 271 5.29 9.34 14.82
N ALA A 272 5.12 8.19 15.46
CA ALA A 272 6.09 7.59 16.37
C ALA A 272 7.48 7.45 15.73
N LYS A 273 8.54 7.59 16.52
CA LYS A 273 9.92 7.47 16.04
C LYS A 273 10.27 6.04 15.60
N GLY A 274 9.66 5.05 16.25
CA GLY A 274 9.99 3.64 16.08
C GLY A 274 11.25 3.19 16.85
N ILE A 275 11.43 1.87 16.91
CA ILE A 275 12.57 1.18 17.53
C ILE A 275 13.42 0.53 16.44
N SER A 276 14.66 0.16 16.73
CA SER A 276 15.50 -0.61 15.80
C SER A 276 15.00 -2.05 15.64
N ILE A 277 15.42 -2.74 14.58
CA ILE A 277 15.14 -4.16 14.38
C ILE A 277 15.67 -4.99 15.56
N ALA A 278 16.90 -4.69 16.02
CA ALA A 278 17.50 -5.38 17.16
C ALA A 278 16.73 -5.17 18.48
N GLU A 279 16.22 -3.94 18.72
CA GLU A 279 15.34 -3.67 19.87
C GLU A 279 14.01 -4.43 19.76
N MET A 280 13.44 -4.53 18.57
CA MET A 280 12.24 -5.34 18.32
C MET A 280 12.48 -6.80 18.70
N HIS A 281 13.59 -7.42 18.24
CA HIS A 281 13.95 -8.81 18.60
C HIS A 281 14.18 -8.99 20.11
N ALA A 282 14.81 -8.01 20.76
CA ALA A 282 15.03 -8.06 22.21
C ALA A 282 13.71 -8.04 23.01
N ILE A 283 12.68 -7.38 22.47
CA ILE A 283 11.33 -7.33 23.11
C ILE A 283 10.55 -8.62 22.85
N VAL A 284 10.61 -9.16 21.63
CA VAL A 284 9.89 -10.39 21.26
C VAL A 284 10.49 -11.63 21.93
N GLY A 285 11.79 -11.62 22.18
CA GLY A 285 12.53 -12.78 22.69
C GLY A 285 12.80 -13.83 21.59
N PRO A 286 13.57 -14.88 21.92
CA PRO A 286 13.82 -15.98 20.98
C PRO A 286 12.53 -16.75 20.70
N ASP A 287 12.32 -17.16 19.45
CA ASP A 287 11.22 -18.04 19.08
C ASP A 287 11.36 -19.39 19.82
N GLU A 288 10.33 -19.80 20.55
CA GLU A 288 10.34 -21.06 21.33
C GLU A 288 10.49 -22.31 20.43
N GLU A 289 10.34 -22.21 19.12
CA GLU A 289 10.48 -23.33 18.18
C GLU A 289 11.92 -23.72 17.83
N ASN A 290 12.92 -22.93 18.22
CA ASN A 290 14.35 -23.25 17.98
C ASN A 290 15.09 -23.84 19.19
N VAL A 291 14.39 -24.33 20.20
CA VAL A 291 14.97 -25.00 21.39
C VAL A 291 14.52 -26.47 21.42
N ALA A 292 14.83 -27.23 20.39
CA ALA A 292 14.73 -28.70 20.39
C ALA A 292 15.82 -29.32 19.54
#